data_2ab69fb24e544ffb807c7205136f6587
#
_entry.id   2ab69fb24e544ffb807c7205136f6587
#
_cell.length_a   1.000
_cell.length_b   1.000
_cell.length_c   1.000
_cell.angle_alpha   90.00
_cell.angle_beta   90.00
_cell.angle_gamma   90.00
#
_symmetry.space_group_name_H-M   'P 1'
#
loop_
_entity.id
_entity.type
_entity.pdbx_description
1 polymer ?
#
loop_
_entity_poly.entity_id
_entity_poly.type
_entity_poly.pdbx_seq_one_letter_code
_entity_poly.pdbx_strand_id
1 'polypeptide(L)'
;MVERLARALDLRAGTTVVDLGAGTGKLTRLLVPTGARIVAVEPLAEMRAVLEAAVPEAEALEGTAEAIPVPDGTADAVTAAQAFHWFDAARALPEIHRVLRPGGRLGLVWNSRDLDDPLQARVEELISPYREWYPQQMTQSWREPLRASPLFGAPDEFSVRWEQELTRDELAERVLSISAIAALPSARRAPLLDRIRSVIGDGRKPFPFRYRTDVFVFTRSSDRPSNERGTSFQG
;
A
#
# COMPACT_ATOMS: atom_id res chain seq x y z
N MET A 1 4.17 -13.00 -2.08
CA MET A 1 3.18 -11.95 -1.77
C MET A 1 2.33 -11.66 -3.01
N VAL A 2 2.92 -11.26 -4.11
CA VAL A 2 2.23 -10.79 -5.33
C VAL A 2 1.26 -11.82 -5.91
N GLU A 3 1.64 -13.08 -6.05
CA GLU A 3 0.74 -14.13 -6.54
C GLU A 3 -0.52 -14.31 -5.68
N ARG A 4 -0.39 -14.16 -4.35
CA ARG A 4 -1.54 -14.23 -3.45
C ARG A 4 -2.43 -13.01 -3.58
N LEU A 5 -1.83 -11.81 -3.74
CA LEU A 5 -2.56 -10.58 -4.03
C LEU A 5 -3.29 -10.69 -5.38
N ALA A 6 -2.59 -11.10 -6.43
CA ALA A 6 -3.16 -11.27 -7.77
C ALA A 6 -4.36 -12.23 -7.77
N ARG A 7 -4.24 -13.38 -7.07
CA ARG A 7 -5.38 -14.30 -6.89
C ARG A 7 -6.52 -13.69 -6.09
N ALA A 8 -6.22 -12.99 -5.00
CA ALA A 8 -7.23 -12.34 -4.17
C ALA A 8 -7.97 -11.21 -4.91
N LEU A 9 -7.32 -10.57 -5.89
CA LEU A 9 -7.90 -9.53 -6.74
C LEU A 9 -8.41 -10.06 -8.09
N ASP A 10 -8.26 -11.36 -8.37
CA ASP A 10 -8.60 -12.00 -9.65
C ASP A 10 -7.88 -11.35 -10.87
N LEU A 11 -6.61 -10.97 -10.69
CA LEU A 11 -5.83 -10.34 -11.76
C LEU A 11 -5.28 -11.38 -12.74
N ARG A 12 -5.54 -11.17 -14.03
CA ARG A 12 -5.12 -12.01 -15.14
C ARG A 12 -5.20 -11.24 -16.46
N ALA A 13 -4.77 -11.86 -17.54
CA ALA A 13 -4.98 -11.32 -18.88
C ALA A 13 -6.49 -11.03 -19.11
N GLY A 14 -6.77 -9.85 -19.64
CA GLY A 14 -8.12 -9.35 -19.88
C GLY A 14 -8.79 -8.63 -18.70
N THR A 15 -8.12 -8.54 -17.52
CA THR A 15 -8.58 -7.68 -16.42
C THR A 15 -7.83 -6.35 -16.42
N THR A 16 -8.41 -5.33 -15.79
CA THR A 16 -7.81 -4.01 -15.60
C THR A 16 -7.63 -3.73 -14.12
N VAL A 17 -6.42 -3.33 -13.71
CA VAL A 17 -6.10 -2.87 -12.35
C VAL A 17 -5.65 -1.41 -12.37
N VAL A 18 -6.18 -0.63 -11.43
CA VAL A 18 -5.75 0.76 -11.19
C VAL A 18 -4.90 0.79 -9.92
N ASP A 19 -3.64 1.19 -10.04
CA ASP A 19 -2.71 1.33 -8.90
C ASP A 19 -2.66 2.80 -8.48
N LEU A 20 -3.28 3.13 -7.33
CA LEU A 20 -3.44 4.50 -6.82
C LEU A 20 -2.30 4.89 -5.90
N GLY A 21 -1.76 6.10 -6.12
CA GLY A 21 -0.57 6.56 -5.43
C GLY A 21 0.61 5.63 -5.75
N ALA A 22 0.77 5.30 -7.03
CA ALA A 22 1.72 4.31 -7.51
C ALA A 22 3.19 4.67 -7.22
N GLY A 23 3.46 5.94 -6.93
CA GLY A 23 4.80 6.44 -6.63
C GLY A 23 5.76 6.16 -7.77
N THR A 24 6.89 5.53 -7.46
CA THR A 24 7.89 5.11 -8.44
C THR A 24 7.62 3.73 -9.05
N GLY A 25 6.40 3.20 -8.94
CA GLY A 25 5.97 1.95 -9.57
C GLY A 25 6.41 0.67 -8.85
N LYS A 26 6.67 0.70 -7.55
CA LYS A 26 7.14 -0.49 -6.82
C LYS A 26 6.14 -1.64 -6.82
N LEU A 27 4.85 -1.38 -6.56
CA LEU A 27 3.80 -2.39 -6.68
C LEU A 27 3.45 -2.61 -8.15
N THR A 28 3.29 -1.56 -8.93
CA THR A 28 2.95 -1.57 -10.36
C THR A 28 3.80 -2.60 -11.12
N ARG A 29 5.13 -2.55 -10.98
CA ARG A 29 6.07 -3.50 -11.60
C ARG A 29 5.81 -4.96 -11.20
N LEU A 30 5.41 -5.18 -9.95
CA LEU A 30 5.11 -6.53 -9.45
C LEU A 30 3.80 -7.08 -9.99
N LEU A 31 2.90 -6.22 -10.49
CA LEU A 31 1.64 -6.62 -11.10
C LEU A 31 1.78 -6.98 -12.59
N VAL A 32 2.84 -6.53 -13.29
CA VAL A 32 3.07 -6.81 -14.72
C VAL A 32 2.96 -8.30 -15.08
N PRO A 33 3.56 -9.25 -14.31
CA PRO A 33 3.46 -10.67 -14.64
C PRO A 33 2.06 -11.28 -14.57
N THR A 34 1.07 -10.56 -14.05
CA THR A 34 -0.33 -11.03 -14.03
C THR A 34 -0.97 -11.02 -15.41
N GLY A 35 -0.42 -10.24 -16.35
CA GLY A 35 -0.98 -10.00 -17.68
C GLY A 35 -2.21 -9.08 -17.67
N ALA A 36 -2.59 -8.51 -16.52
CA ALA A 36 -3.63 -7.50 -16.44
C ALA A 36 -3.19 -6.18 -17.09
N ARG A 37 -4.12 -5.41 -17.66
CA ARG A 37 -3.87 -4.02 -18.02
C ARG A 37 -3.70 -3.20 -16.75
N ILE A 38 -2.59 -2.48 -16.65
CA ILE A 38 -2.27 -1.69 -15.45
C ILE A 38 -2.36 -0.20 -15.78
N VAL A 39 -3.20 0.51 -15.03
CA VAL A 39 -3.28 1.96 -15.02
C VAL A 39 -2.70 2.44 -13.69
N ALA A 40 -1.57 3.15 -13.73
CA ALA A 40 -0.90 3.66 -12.54
C ALA A 40 -1.21 5.15 -12.39
N VAL A 41 -1.83 5.54 -11.28
CA VAL A 41 -2.22 6.93 -11.00
C VAL A 41 -1.31 7.52 -9.94
N GLU A 42 -0.60 8.61 -10.30
CA GLU A 42 0.36 9.28 -9.42
C GLU A 42 0.32 10.80 -9.64
N PRO A 43 0.05 11.62 -8.60
CA PRO A 43 -0.02 13.07 -8.75
C PRO A 43 1.34 13.74 -8.96
N LEU A 44 2.43 13.20 -8.37
CA LEU A 44 3.75 13.84 -8.41
C LEU A 44 4.48 13.53 -9.71
N ALA A 45 4.75 14.54 -10.52
CA ALA A 45 5.37 14.40 -11.84
C ALA A 45 6.74 13.70 -11.79
N GLU A 46 7.55 14.00 -10.76
CA GLU A 46 8.88 13.38 -10.61
C GLU A 46 8.77 11.87 -10.31
N MET A 47 7.80 11.45 -9.49
CA MET A 47 7.58 10.04 -9.23
C MET A 47 6.99 9.33 -10.44
N ARG A 48 6.07 9.98 -11.14
CA ARG A 48 5.44 9.45 -12.36
C ARG A 48 6.47 9.24 -13.47
N ALA A 49 7.40 10.17 -13.67
CA ALA A 49 8.50 10.02 -14.64
C ALA A 49 9.40 8.79 -14.32
N VAL A 50 9.67 8.54 -13.03
CA VAL A 50 10.43 7.34 -12.62
C VAL A 50 9.62 6.08 -12.88
N LEU A 51 8.32 6.10 -12.61
CA LEU A 51 7.41 4.98 -12.87
C LEU A 51 7.36 4.64 -14.37
N GLU A 52 7.16 5.64 -15.23
CA GLU A 52 7.12 5.48 -16.70
C GLU A 52 8.39 4.83 -17.24
N ALA A 53 9.55 5.28 -16.73
CA ALA A 53 10.84 4.69 -17.12
C ALA A 53 11.05 3.27 -16.58
N ALA A 54 10.53 2.96 -15.39
CA ALA A 54 10.75 1.66 -14.71
C ALA A 54 9.73 0.58 -15.08
N VAL A 55 8.54 0.97 -15.54
CA VAL A 55 7.40 0.07 -15.83
C VAL A 55 6.69 0.53 -17.12
N PRO A 56 7.36 0.44 -18.29
CA PRO A 56 6.78 0.90 -19.56
C PRO A 56 5.54 0.11 -20.00
N GLU A 57 5.24 -1.04 -19.35
CA GLU A 57 4.04 -1.84 -19.59
C GLU A 57 2.78 -1.26 -18.93
N ALA A 58 2.93 -0.31 -18.00
CA ALA A 58 1.82 0.34 -17.32
C ALA A 58 1.49 1.69 -17.99
N GLU A 59 0.21 2.00 -18.06
CA GLU A 59 -0.26 3.34 -18.44
C GLU A 59 -0.17 4.27 -17.22
N ALA A 60 0.75 5.23 -17.22
CA ALA A 60 0.90 6.17 -16.13
C ALA A 60 0.04 7.43 -16.37
N LEU A 61 -0.80 7.78 -15.41
CA LEU A 61 -1.71 8.91 -15.50
C LEU A 61 -1.50 9.87 -14.31
N GLU A 62 -1.62 11.17 -14.62
CA GLU A 62 -1.73 12.17 -13.58
C GLU A 62 -3.11 12.14 -12.94
N GLY A 63 -3.17 12.07 -11.61
CA GLY A 63 -4.43 12.06 -10.87
C GLY A 63 -4.23 11.79 -9.40
N THR A 64 -5.31 11.89 -8.65
CA THR A 64 -5.35 11.57 -7.22
C THR A 64 -6.41 10.51 -6.94
N ALA A 65 -6.42 9.97 -5.73
CA ALA A 65 -7.46 9.01 -5.33
C ALA A 65 -8.86 9.65 -5.21
N GLU A 66 -8.92 10.98 -5.04
CA GLU A 66 -10.13 11.78 -4.95
C GLU A 66 -10.67 12.25 -6.32
N ALA A 67 -9.88 12.05 -7.40
CA ALA A 67 -10.24 12.36 -8.77
C ALA A 67 -9.48 11.41 -9.70
N ILE A 68 -9.98 10.18 -9.82
CA ILE A 68 -9.33 9.11 -10.58
C ILE A 68 -9.62 9.29 -12.07
N PRO A 69 -8.60 9.48 -12.95
CA PRO A 69 -8.78 9.76 -14.37
C PRO A 69 -9.11 8.48 -15.18
N VAL A 70 -10.03 7.68 -14.67
CA VAL A 70 -10.45 6.41 -15.26
C VAL A 70 -11.98 6.41 -15.34
N PRO A 71 -12.59 5.93 -16.44
CA PRO A 71 -14.05 5.88 -16.59
C PRO A 71 -14.72 4.97 -15.56
N ASP A 72 -16.02 5.22 -15.32
CA ASP A 72 -16.84 4.44 -14.40
C ASP A 72 -16.89 2.96 -14.78
N GLY A 73 -16.77 2.08 -13.78
CA GLY A 73 -16.99 0.65 -13.92
C GLY A 73 -16.01 -0.07 -14.85
N THR A 74 -14.81 0.49 -15.09
CA THR A 74 -13.82 -0.09 -16.02
C THR A 74 -12.75 -0.91 -15.31
N ALA A 75 -12.54 -0.71 -14.02
CA ALA A 75 -11.52 -1.41 -13.25
C ALA A 75 -12.08 -2.71 -12.62
N ASP A 76 -11.39 -3.82 -12.83
CA ASP A 76 -11.63 -5.08 -12.11
C ASP A 76 -11.11 -5.01 -10.68
N ALA A 77 -9.98 -4.32 -10.51
CA ALA A 77 -9.41 -4.08 -9.21
C ALA A 77 -8.79 -2.66 -9.11
N VAL A 78 -8.74 -2.16 -7.88
CA VAL A 78 -7.96 -0.99 -7.49
C VAL A 78 -6.96 -1.44 -6.43
N THR A 79 -5.71 -1.00 -6.52
CA THR A 79 -4.69 -1.22 -5.49
C THR A 79 -4.20 0.10 -4.93
N ALA A 80 -3.80 0.11 -3.65
CA ALA A 80 -3.06 1.19 -3.03
C ALA A 80 -2.02 0.60 -2.07
N ALA A 81 -0.73 0.74 -2.41
CA ALA A 81 0.37 0.23 -1.60
C ALA A 81 1.07 1.36 -0.86
N GLN A 82 1.06 1.34 0.47
CA GLN A 82 1.65 2.39 1.31
C GLN A 82 1.12 3.81 0.99
N ALA A 83 -0.09 3.92 0.43
CA ALA A 83 -0.61 5.19 -0.08
C ALA A 83 -1.93 5.62 0.57
N PHE A 84 -2.82 4.70 0.92
CA PHE A 84 -4.18 5.00 1.36
C PHE A 84 -4.28 5.98 2.55
N HIS A 85 -3.29 6.01 3.42
CA HIS A 85 -3.24 6.94 4.54
C HIS A 85 -2.99 8.41 4.14
N TRP A 86 -2.65 8.67 2.89
CA TRP A 86 -2.54 10.02 2.32
C TRP A 86 -3.85 10.53 1.70
N PHE A 87 -4.81 9.63 1.49
CA PHE A 87 -6.04 9.94 0.79
C PHE A 87 -7.05 10.60 1.74
N ASP A 88 -7.82 11.54 1.22
CA ASP A 88 -9.08 11.95 1.83
C ASP A 88 -10.10 10.82 1.61
N ALA A 89 -10.23 9.94 2.58
CA ALA A 89 -11.05 8.74 2.46
C ALA A 89 -12.53 9.06 2.15
N ALA A 90 -13.04 10.21 2.60
CA ALA A 90 -14.42 10.60 2.34
C ALA A 90 -14.67 10.88 0.84
N ARG A 91 -13.64 11.32 0.12
CA ARG A 91 -13.67 11.59 -1.32
C ARG A 91 -13.13 10.43 -2.14
N ALA A 92 -12.08 9.78 -1.65
CA ALA A 92 -11.42 8.69 -2.37
C ALA A 92 -12.29 7.41 -2.45
N LEU A 93 -13.01 7.04 -1.38
CA LEU A 93 -13.82 5.82 -1.41
C LEU A 93 -14.97 5.87 -2.44
N PRO A 94 -15.72 6.96 -2.61
CA PRO A 94 -16.68 7.09 -3.72
C PRO A 94 -16.02 6.99 -5.10
N GLU A 95 -14.85 7.59 -5.31
CA GLU A 95 -14.12 7.51 -6.58
C GLU A 95 -13.62 6.10 -6.88
N ILE A 96 -13.03 5.42 -5.88
CA ILE A 96 -12.62 4.03 -6.00
C ILE A 96 -13.83 3.14 -6.32
N HIS A 97 -14.96 3.36 -5.65
CA HIS A 97 -16.21 2.64 -5.91
C HIS A 97 -16.73 2.93 -7.33
N ARG A 98 -16.66 4.18 -7.80
CA ARG A 98 -17.09 4.59 -9.15
C ARG A 98 -16.32 3.85 -10.24
N VAL A 99 -14.99 3.81 -10.15
CA VAL A 99 -14.16 3.20 -11.20
C VAL A 99 -14.18 1.67 -11.19
N LEU A 100 -14.44 1.05 -10.03
CA LEU A 100 -14.59 -0.39 -9.94
C LEU A 100 -15.89 -0.86 -10.63
N ARG A 101 -15.83 -1.93 -11.41
CA ARG A 101 -17.01 -2.63 -11.90
C ARG A 101 -17.80 -3.29 -10.77
N PRO A 102 -19.08 -3.65 -10.95
CA PRO A 102 -19.80 -4.48 -9.99
C PRO A 102 -19.02 -5.75 -9.65
N GLY A 103 -18.83 -6.01 -8.34
CA GLY A 103 -18.00 -7.12 -7.85
C GLY A 103 -16.49 -6.91 -7.95
N GLY A 104 -16.05 -5.74 -8.40
CA GLY A 104 -14.63 -5.35 -8.40
C GLY A 104 -14.06 -5.24 -6.98
N ARG A 105 -12.74 -5.24 -6.85
CA ARG A 105 -12.06 -5.36 -5.56
C ARG A 105 -11.06 -4.24 -5.32
N LEU A 106 -11.01 -3.77 -4.05
CA LEU A 106 -10.00 -2.84 -3.56
C LEU A 106 -8.98 -3.62 -2.75
N GLY A 107 -7.71 -3.57 -3.15
CA GLY A 107 -6.58 -4.17 -2.45
C GLY A 107 -5.71 -3.11 -1.77
N LEU A 108 -5.65 -3.13 -0.44
CA LEU A 108 -4.76 -2.27 0.32
C LEU A 108 -3.57 -3.06 0.81
N VAL A 109 -2.35 -2.53 0.61
CA VAL A 109 -1.10 -3.25 0.87
C VAL A 109 -0.17 -2.41 1.75
N TRP A 110 0.26 -2.98 2.88
CA TRP A 110 1.26 -2.36 3.75
C TRP A 110 2.43 -3.29 4.00
N ASN A 111 3.64 -2.79 3.80
CA ASN A 111 4.84 -3.43 4.32
C ASN A 111 5.07 -2.95 5.75
N SER A 112 4.89 -3.85 6.67
CA SER A 112 5.10 -3.64 8.10
C SER A 112 6.41 -4.29 8.53
N ARG A 113 6.99 -3.80 9.62
CA ARG A 113 8.08 -4.49 10.28
C ARG A 113 7.54 -5.71 10.99
N ASP A 114 8.24 -6.83 10.87
CA ASP A 114 7.91 -8.01 11.67
C ASP A 114 8.56 -7.85 13.05
N LEU A 115 7.83 -7.26 14.00
CA LEU A 115 8.34 -7.00 15.35
C LEU A 115 8.49 -8.27 16.20
N ASP A 116 8.04 -9.42 15.70
CA ASP A 116 8.38 -10.72 16.27
C ASP A 116 9.86 -11.09 15.98
N ASP A 117 10.47 -10.45 14.99
CA ASP A 117 11.90 -10.58 14.69
C ASP A 117 12.71 -9.66 15.61
N PRO A 118 13.67 -10.21 16.41
CA PRO A 118 14.44 -9.40 17.37
C PRO A 118 15.24 -8.28 16.73
N LEU A 119 15.74 -8.47 15.51
CA LEU A 119 16.49 -7.45 14.79
C LEU A 119 15.60 -6.29 14.37
N GLN A 120 14.41 -6.60 13.82
CA GLN A 120 13.41 -5.60 13.47
C GLN A 120 12.94 -4.82 14.71
N ALA A 121 12.67 -5.52 15.81
CA ALA A 121 12.29 -4.88 17.08
C ALA A 121 13.37 -3.92 17.54
N ARG A 122 14.65 -4.33 17.48
CA ARG A 122 15.77 -3.47 17.88
C ARG A 122 15.96 -2.25 16.99
N VAL A 123 15.79 -2.41 15.68
CA VAL A 123 15.80 -1.28 14.74
C VAL A 123 14.63 -0.33 15.05
N GLU A 124 13.43 -0.87 15.32
CA GLU A 124 12.26 -0.08 15.68
C GLU A 124 12.47 0.74 16.95
N GLU A 125 13.04 0.16 18.01
CA GLU A 125 13.40 0.90 19.23
C GLU A 125 14.29 2.12 18.95
N LEU A 126 15.23 1.98 18.01
CA LEU A 126 16.17 3.05 17.66
C LEU A 126 15.52 4.18 16.88
N ILE A 127 14.51 3.88 16.04
CA ILE A 127 13.92 4.86 15.13
C ILE A 127 12.59 5.41 15.62
N SER A 128 11.86 4.70 16.50
CA SER A 128 10.56 5.13 17.03
C SER A 128 10.58 6.53 17.64
N PRO A 129 11.62 6.97 18.40
CA PRO A 129 11.67 8.33 18.96
C PRO A 129 11.70 9.45 17.90
N TYR A 130 12.05 9.12 16.65
CA TYR A 130 12.10 10.07 15.54
C TYR A 130 10.83 10.09 14.72
N ARG A 131 9.86 9.19 15.04
CA ARG A 131 8.57 9.08 14.38
C ARG A 131 7.45 9.81 15.10
N GLU A 132 7.67 10.38 16.27
CA GLU A 132 6.65 11.13 17.02
C GLU A 132 6.03 12.27 16.20
N TRP A 133 6.70 12.69 15.15
CA TRP A 133 6.20 13.65 14.16
C TRP A 133 5.48 12.99 12.97
N TYR A 134 5.44 11.65 12.89
CA TYR A 134 4.59 10.96 11.92
C TYR A 134 3.16 11.00 12.46
N PRO A 135 2.27 11.77 11.84
CA PRO A 135 0.89 11.84 12.32
C PRO A 135 0.33 10.43 12.35
N GLN A 136 -0.54 10.15 13.29
CA GLN A 136 -1.48 9.03 13.49
C GLN A 136 -1.75 8.03 12.33
N GLN A 137 -1.09 8.20 11.19
CA GLN A 137 -1.22 7.50 9.93
C GLN A 137 -0.70 6.05 9.97
N MET A 138 0.10 5.72 10.99
CA MET A 138 0.47 4.32 11.26
C MET A 138 -0.42 3.67 12.34
N THR A 139 -1.33 4.43 12.95
CA THR A 139 -2.43 3.85 13.70
C THR A 139 -3.41 3.24 12.70
N GLN A 140 -4.14 2.22 13.07
CA GLN A 140 -5.16 1.58 12.21
C GLN A 140 -6.36 2.51 11.89
N SER A 141 -6.22 3.82 12.07
CA SER A 141 -7.23 4.85 11.82
C SER A 141 -7.71 4.89 10.36
N TRP A 142 -6.87 4.47 9.41
CA TRP A 142 -7.27 4.33 8.01
C TRP A 142 -8.38 3.26 7.79
N ARG A 143 -8.55 2.33 8.74
CA ARG A 143 -9.61 1.30 8.68
C ARG A 143 -10.99 1.86 9.00
N GLU A 144 -11.06 2.90 9.82
CA GLU A 144 -12.35 3.42 10.28
C GLU A 144 -13.23 3.94 9.15
N PRO A 145 -12.74 4.78 8.21
CA PRO A 145 -13.53 5.21 7.06
C PRO A 145 -14.04 4.04 6.20
N LEU A 146 -13.24 2.98 6.03
CA LEU A 146 -13.63 1.79 5.27
C LEU A 146 -14.71 0.99 6.00
N ARG A 147 -14.59 0.83 7.32
CA ARG A 147 -15.60 0.14 8.15
C ARG A 147 -16.91 0.89 8.20
N ALA A 148 -16.86 2.21 8.24
CA ALA A 148 -18.04 3.08 8.28
C ALA A 148 -18.71 3.21 6.89
N SER A 149 -17.99 2.90 5.82
CA SER A 149 -18.50 3.07 4.45
C SER A 149 -19.39 1.92 4.03
N PRO A 150 -20.60 2.18 3.51
CA PRO A 150 -21.47 1.13 2.95
C PRO A 150 -21.00 0.67 1.55
N LEU A 151 -19.99 1.33 0.98
CA LEU A 151 -19.52 1.11 -0.39
C LEU A 151 -18.75 -0.19 -0.57
N PHE A 152 -18.23 -0.74 0.54
CA PHE A 152 -17.40 -1.95 0.54
C PHE A 152 -17.84 -2.91 1.63
N GLY A 153 -17.73 -4.22 1.35
CA GLY A 153 -17.92 -5.27 2.32
C GLY A 153 -16.79 -5.36 3.35
N ALA A 154 -16.90 -6.29 4.29
CA ALA A 154 -15.80 -6.61 5.19
C ALA A 154 -14.58 -7.11 4.39
N PRO A 155 -13.34 -6.80 4.80
CA PRO A 155 -12.15 -7.25 4.07
C PRO A 155 -11.84 -8.72 4.33
N ASP A 156 -11.33 -9.39 3.29
CA ASP A 156 -10.48 -10.56 3.44
C ASP A 156 -9.07 -10.07 3.80
N GLU A 157 -8.53 -10.54 4.93
CA GLU A 157 -7.23 -10.10 5.42
C GLU A 157 -6.23 -11.25 5.39
N PHE A 158 -5.01 -10.96 4.95
CA PHE A 158 -3.90 -11.90 5.08
C PHE A 158 -2.56 -11.19 5.18
N SER A 159 -1.58 -11.88 5.76
CA SER A 159 -0.20 -11.41 5.83
C SER A 159 0.75 -12.41 5.16
N VAL A 160 1.83 -11.88 4.61
CA VAL A 160 2.93 -12.67 4.05
C VAL A 160 4.24 -12.19 4.66
N ARG A 161 4.97 -13.10 5.29
CA ARG A 161 6.34 -12.84 5.75
C ARG A 161 7.32 -13.10 4.61
N TRP A 162 8.31 -12.25 4.51
CA TRP A 162 9.39 -12.38 3.55
C TRP A 162 10.66 -11.76 4.13
N GLU A 163 11.79 -12.08 3.55
CA GLU A 163 13.08 -11.57 3.99
C GLU A 163 13.87 -11.01 2.81
N GLN A 164 14.73 -10.07 3.12
CA GLN A 164 15.70 -9.50 2.19
C GLN A 164 17.07 -9.60 2.81
N GLU A 165 18.02 -10.13 2.06
CA GLU A 165 19.43 -10.08 2.45
C GLU A 165 19.91 -8.63 2.38
N LEU A 166 20.40 -8.12 3.50
CA LEU A 166 20.96 -6.78 3.62
C LEU A 166 22.35 -6.84 4.24
N THR A 167 23.22 -5.98 3.78
CA THR A 167 24.42 -5.61 4.50
C THR A 167 24.11 -4.56 5.56
N ARG A 168 25.06 -4.34 6.47
CA ARG A 168 24.96 -3.32 7.51
C ARG A 168 24.76 -1.90 6.94
N ASP A 169 25.43 -1.59 5.83
CA ASP A 169 25.31 -0.28 5.21
C ASP A 169 23.98 -0.12 4.45
N GLU A 170 23.51 -1.17 3.77
CA GLU A 170 22.18 -1.16 3.14
C GLU A 170 21.04 -1.02 4.16
N LEU A 171 21.19 -1.60 5.37
CA LEU A 171 20.24 -1.36 6.45
C LEU A 171 20.25 0.12 6.90
N ALA A 172 21.43 0.72 7.03
CA ALA A 172 21.57 2.13 7.39
C ALA A 172 20.96 3.05 6.31
N GLU A 173 21.20 2.77 5.04
CA GLU A 173 20.60 3.50 3.90
C GLU A 173 19.07 3.34 3.88
N ARG A 174 18.57 2.14 4.17
CA ARG A 174 17.14 1.90 4.25
C ARG A 174 16.48 2.67 5.40
N VAL A 175 17.14 2.76 6.55
CA VAL A 175 16.68 3.60 7.67
C VAL A 175 16.71 5.08 7.27
N LEU A 176 17.76 5.50 6.56
CA LEU A 176 17.89 6.86 6.03
C LEU A 176 16.78 7.22 5.04
N SER A 177 16.25 6.26 4.29
CA SER A 177 15.14 6.48 3.34
C SER A 177 13.79 6.78 4.02
N ILE A 178 13.69 6.65 5.35
CA ILE A 178 12.51 7.05 6.12
C ILE A 178 12.47 8.57 6.18
N SER A 179 11.41 9.19 5.66
CA SER A 179 11.30 10.65 5.53
C SER A 179 11.59 11.42 6.83
N ALA A 180 11.08 10.94 7.96
CA ALA A 180 11.34 11.54 9.27
C ALA A 180 12.83 11.53 9.66
N ILE A 181 13.57 10.49 9.24
CA ILE A 181 15.00 10.37 9.52
C ILE A 181 15.83 11.15 8.50
N ALA A 182 15.43 11.11 7.23
CA ALA A 182 16.06 11.89 6.17
C ALA A 182 16.02 13.40 6.48
N ALA A 183 14.94 13.89 7.07
CA ALA A 183 14.74 15.28 7.46
C ALA A 183 15.56 15.71 8.71
N LEU A 184 16.18 14.78 9.45
CA LEU A 184 16.99 15.14 10.62
C LEU A 184 18.25 15.91 10.21
N PRO A 185 18.68 16.89 11.02
CA PRO A 185 20.01 17.49 10.87
C PRO A 185 21.11 16.41 10.91
N SER A 186 22.17 16.61 10.11
CA SER A 186 23.27 15.63 10.02
C SER A 186 23.88 15.25 11.38
N ALA A 187 23.98 16.23 12.29
CA ALA A 187 24.49 16.02 13.64
C ALA A 187 23.63 15.04 14.49
N ARG A 188 22.34 14.90 14.21
CA ARG A 188 21.45 13.92 14.86
C ARG A 188 21.35 12.63 14.07
N ARG A 189 21.45 12.71 12.75
CA ARG A 189 21.32 11.58 11.84
C ARG A 189 22.53 10.64 11.88
N ALA A 190 23.76 11.19 11.86
CA ALA A 190 24.98 10.37 11.83
C ALA A 190 25.08 9.42 13.06
N PRO A 191 24.92 9.88 14.31
CA PRO A 191 24.95 8.97 15.46
C PRO A 191 23.85 7.89 15.44
N LEU A 192 22.67 8.20 14.89
CA LEU A 192 21.60 7.22 14.73
C LEU A 192 22.01 6.12 13.75
N LEU A 193 22.55 6.49 12.58
CA LEU A 193 22.99 5.50 11.58
C LEU A 193 24.13 4.62 12.10
N ASP A 194 25.04 5.17 12.90
CA ASP A 194 26.10 4.38 13.54
C ASP A 194 25.55 3.39 14.57
N ARG A 195 24.53 3.79 15.33
CA ARG A 195 23.80 2.86 16.22
C ARG A 195 23.07 1.77 15.44
N ILE A 196 22.44 2.11 14.31
CA ILE A 196 21.80 1.13 13.41
C ILE A 196 22.84 0.12 12.91
N ARG A 197 23.99 0.61 12.43
CA ARG A 197 25.09 -0.27 12.00
C ARG A 197 25.56 -1.20 13.12
N SER A 198 25.65 -0.70 14.34
CA SER A 198 26.12 -1.49 15.50
C SER A 198 25.17 -2.61 15.94
N VAL A 199 23.87 -2.52 15.56
CA VAL A 199 22.90 -3.61 15.86
C VAL A 199 23.30 -4.93 15.19
N ILE A 200 23.95 -4.86 14.04
CA ILE A 200 24.39 -6.04 13.26
C ILE A 200 25.76 -6.56 13.71
N GLY A 201 26.46 -5.80 14.57
CA GLY A 201 27.85 -6.11 14.95
C GLY A 201 28.84 -5.88 13.81
N ASP A 202 30.03 -6.46 13.91
CA ASP A 202 31.12 -6.25 12.94
C ASP A 202 31.02 -7.10 11.68
N GLY A 203 29.91 -7.81 11.48
CA GLY A 203 29.68 -8.69 10.35
C GLY A 203 29.65 -7.93 9.01
N ARG A 204 30.55 -8.34 8.07
CA ARG A 204 30.53 -7.85 6.68
C ARG A 204 29.61 -8.65 5.77
N LYS A 205 29.08 -9.79 6.26
CA LYS A 205 28.22 -10.66 5.48
C LYS A 205 26.78 -10.13 5.47
N PRO A 206 26.05 -10.32 4.36
CA PRO A 206 24.61 -10.09 4.35
C PRO A 206 23.89 -10.92 5.41
N PHE A 207 22.80 -10.42 5.93
CA PHE A 207 21.94 -11.06 6.92
C PHE A 207 20.48 -10.94 6.49
N PRO A 208 19.62 -11.89 6.84
CA PRO A 208 18.20 -11.82 6.51
C PRO A 208 17.52 -10.75 7.36
N PHE A 209 16.86 -9.81 6.70
CA PHE A 209 16.06 -8.77 7.33
C PHE A 209 14.59 -9.01 7.00
N ARG A 210 13.79 -9.30 8.02
CA ARG A 210 12.44 -9.82 7.86
C ARG A 210 11.38 -8.73 7.80
N TYR A 211 10.43 -8.92 6.95
CA TYR A 211 9.28 -8.04 6.76
C TYR A 211 7.99 -8.83 6.81
N ARG A 212 6.91 -8.13 7.11
CA ARG A 212 5.55 -8.60 6.95
C ARG A 212 4.80 -7.66 6.00
N THR A 213 4.19 -8.21 4.98
CA THR A 213 3.26 -7.49 4.13
C THR A 213 1.85 -7.87 4.54
N ASP A 214 1.08 -6.88 4.99
CA ASP A 214 -0.33 -7.02 5.33
C ASP A 214 -1.18 -6.58 4.13
N VAL A 215 -2.16 -7.40 3.78
CA VAL A 215 -3.05 -7.17 2.63
C VAL A 215 -4.50 -7.25 3.11
N PHE A 216 -5.30 -6.28 2.66
CA PHE A 216 -6.73 -6.17 2.93
C PHE A 216 -7.45 -6.06 1.60
N VAL A 217 -8.36 -6.98 1.32
CA VAL A 217 -9.11 -7.02 0.07
C VAL A 217 -10.58 -6.80 0.37
N PHE A 218 -11.12 -5.71 -0.16
CA PHE A 218 -12.52 -5.32 0.00
C PHE A 218 -13.25 -5.55 -1.33
N THR A 219 -14.45 -6.10 -1.29
CA THR A 219 -15.30 -6.22 -2.48
C THR A 219 -16.24 -5.02 -2.55
N ARG A 220 -16.37 -4.42 -3.73
CA ARG A 220 -17.36 -3.38 -4.01
C ARG A 220 -18.75 -3.89 -3.70
N SER A 221 -19.49 -3.19 -2.83
CA SER A 221 -20.89 -3.48 -2.56
C SER A 221 -21.75 -3.26 -3.82
N SER A 222 -22.78 -4.07 -4.00
CA SER A 222 -23.76 -3.85 -5.08
C SER A 222 -24.59 -2.60 -4.79
N ASP A 223 -24.89 -1.82 -5.82
CA ASP A 223 -25.71 -0.60 -5.75
C ASP A 223 -27.21 -0.87 -5.43
N ARG A 224 -27.55 -2.03 -4.84
CA ARG A 224 -28.92 -2.29 -4.43
C ARG A 224 -29.23 -1.60 -3.10
N PRO A 225 -30.19 -0.67 -3.07
CA PRO A 225 -30.79 -0.28 -1.81
C PRO A 225 -31.46 -1.53 -1.19
N SER A 226 -31.13 -1.82 0.06
CA SER A 226 -31.78 -2.83 0.88
C SER A 226 -33.23 -2.38 1.19
N ASN A 227 -34.10 -2.47 0.20
CA ASN A 227 -35.54 -2.16 0.34
C ASN A 227 -36.38 -3.34 -0.14
N GLU A 228 -36.32 -4.44 0.66
CA GLU A 228 -37.39 -5.44 0.68
C GLU A 228 -37.53 -5.99 2.09
N ARG A 229 -38.01 -5.14 3.01
CA ARG A 229 -38.88 -5.68 4.07
C ARG A 229 -40.30 -5.46 3.60
N GLY A 230 -40.79 -6.43 2.83
CA GLY A 230 -42.19 -6.53 2.51
C GLY A 230 -43.01 -6.65 3.78
N THR A 231 -43.69 -5.60 4.13
CA THR A 231 -44.85 -5.66 5.01
C THR A 231 -45.98 -6.33 4.26
N SER A 232 -46.08 -7.66 4.40
CA SER A 232 -47.34 -8.35 4.12
C SER A 232 -48.32 -8.00 5.24
N PHE A 233 -49.10 -6.98 5.01
CA PHE A 233 -50.38 -6.82 5.74
C PHE A 233 -51.35 -7.79 5.09
N GLN A 234 -51.71 -8.86 5.83
CA GLN A 234 -52.97 -9.60 5.62
C GLN A 234 -54.04 -8.84 6.40
N GLY A 235 -55.02 -8.30 5.70
CA GLY A 235 -56.32 -7.97 6.19
C GLY A 235 -57.28 -9.15 6.01
#